data_0b50553d0838303ba160c49248d6a3ea
#
_entry.id   0b50553d0838303ba160c49248d6a3ea
#
_cell.length_a   1.000
_cell.length_b   1.000
_cell.length_c   1.000
_cell.angle_alpha   90.00
_cell.angle_beta   90.00
_cell.angle_gamma   90.00
#
_symmetry.space_group_name_H-M   'P 1'
#
loop_
_entity.id
_entity.type
_entity.pdbx_description
1 polymer ?
#
loop_
_entity_poly.entity_id
_entity_poly.type
_entity_poly.pdbx_seq_one_letter_code
_entity_poly.pdbx_strand_id
1 'polypeptide(L)'
;MIKHRKHVANGSRLGWIAWVASSILSAVTFASLTTAQDVNETIAETGAIFTYILDTTTPSSEPLTPDILSAKSGWQIVESDVTDHTFLGDAVLLNDALALVFRHESDGAELYARLGTTFTLRARLLPLDGQATNRRLSKAAIEENTPGTVSINATYRGEAGDAVSVQFRLVTGQIYVETRGLSNAQTLGVRLDSEYLIVPDFFADDLVYQAKDLVGTRSGLPAENFIIHLTGGGDALVTCVWERREQRASAISGPGQGATRIEGADIVFHEDAAVWVSVLERPQVWHVLDVPSGAERQLDWSPPFPARWRADFLSESEAAESWNFEESKKPEYASPIHGTIAYPCWFEGSKTYVRPPTTMDPPPVKAVIYPIDRTQGTPLDVFCLVDIMRATLGFGACQYVLDLEGLDAETSPTPALVMDWVEKQFKAGRDTRSRDTMLDRLEAMVAHVSHADERIKAYDAFAKELIASIGDSNELTMGMGVAEEARKMRSIAIEMAESIGGYLAEDDPVAMARTASETLISAIGLPDGPAICEGVSRELHAIGEYQDRALSKGRMAARRIAQLARDTEERGADGDFAASIRKRTGEVLRETN
;
A
#
# COMPACT_ATOMS: atom_id res chain seq x y z
N MET A 1 18.34 69.91 -1.56
CA MET A 1 17.71 70.97 -0.76
C MET A 1 17.18 70.36 0.52
N ILE A 2 17.92 70.61 1.63
CA ILE A 2 17.46 71.24 2.88
C ILE A 2 16.51 70.34 3.70
N LYS A 3 16.72 70.01 4.91
CA LYS A 3 17.61 70.18 6.09
C LYS A 3 17.00 69.37 7.24
N HIS A 4 17.82 68.66 7.91
CA HIS A 4 18.13 68.68 9.35
C HIS A 4 17.07 69.13 10.34
N ARG A 5 16.80 68.39 11.40
CA ARG A 5 17.29 68.69 12.77
C ARG A 5 17.07 67.58 13.77
N LYS A 6 18.14 67.34 14.51
CA LYS A 6 18.29 66.62 15.78
C LYS A 6 17.68 67.43 16.93
N HIS A 7 17.35 66.80 18.07
CA HIS A 7 17.70 67.13 19.47
C HIS A 7 17.30 65.95 20.34
N VAL A 8 18.13 65.18 20.96
CA VAL A 8 19.09 65.37 22.07
C VAL A 8 18.44 65.79 23.42
N ALA A 9 18.49 64.86 24.32
CA ALA A 9 19.08 64.78 25.63
C ALA A 9 18.18 64.75 26.88
N ASN A 10 18.62 63.91 27.76
CA ASN A 10 18.77 63.99 29.22
C ASN A 10 17.48 63.81 30.05
N GLY A 11 17.47 63.04 31.09
CA GLY A 11 18.50 62.45 31.96
C GLY A 11 17.91 62.36 33.38
N SER A 12 18.51 61.53 34.15
CA SER A 12 18.49 61.43 35.62
C SER A 12 17.55 60.42 36.24
N ARG A 13 18.09 59.32 36.71
CA ARG A 13 18.73 59.01 38.01
C ARG A 13 17.77 58.89 39.17
N LEU A 14 17.85 57.72 39.81
CA LEU A 14 17.75 57.40 41.23
C LEU A 14 16.38 57.12 41.84
N GLY A 15 16.26 55.92 42.38
CA GLY A 15 15.29 55.53 43.38
C GLY A 15 15.43 54.04 43.75
N TRP A 16 16.48 53.72 44.51
CA TRP A 16 16.55 52.42 45.22
C TRP A 16 15.54 52.43 46.35
N ILE A 17 14.63 51.41 46.37
CA ILE A 17 14.07 50.95 47.65
C ILE A 17 14.00 49.41 47.53
N ALA A 18 14.85 48.82 48.37
CA ALA A 18 14.80 47.42 48.70
C ALA A 18 13.57 47.11 49.55
N TRP A 19 12.82 46.04 49.14
CA TRP A 19 11.99 45.34 50.09
C TRP A 19 12.32 43.85 50.01
N VAL A 20 12.97 43.40 51.07
CA VAL A 20 13.12 41.98 51.43
C VAL A 20 11.79 41.52 51.97
N ALA A 21 11.21 40.54 51.31
CA ALA A 21 10.12 39.79 51.89
C ALA A 21 10.22 38.31 51.47
N SER A 22 10.71 37.55 52.39
CA SER A 22 10.32 36.21 52.81
C SER A 22 10.06 35.14 51.71
N SER A 23 11.03 34.31 51.59
CA SER A 23 10.97 33.00 50.94
C SER A 23 9.89 32.12 51.60
N ILE A 24 8.84 31.87 50.88
CA ILE A 24 8.04 30.65 51.07
C ILE A 24 8.27 29.82 49.81
N LEU A 25 9.14 28.85 49.94
CA LEU A 25 9.38 27.78 48.99
C LEU A 25 8.15 26.88 49.01
N SER A 26 7.11 27.26 48.27
CA SER A 26 6.08 26.29 47.88
C SER A 26 6.62 25.60 46.62
N ALA A 27 7.20 24.41 46.82
CA ALA A 27 7.34 23.42 45.77
C ALA A 27 5.92 23.05 45.32
N VAL A 28 5.39 23.84 44.40
CA VAL A 28 4.27 23.37 43.56
C VAL A 28 4.90 22.34 42.63
N THR A 29 4.81 21.10 43.02
CA THR A 29 4.85 19.97 42.11
C THR A 29 3.73 20.25 41.12
N PHE A 30 4.07 20.83 39.97
CA PHE A 30 3.26 20.67 38.79
C PHE A 30 3.30 19.17 38.46
N ALA A 31 2.47 18.37 39.14
CA ALA A 31 1.90 17.23 38.52
C ALA A 31 1.13 17.81 37.31
N SER A 32 1.73 17.69 36.15
CA SER A 32 0.99 17.80 34.90
C SER A 32 -0.14 16.77 35.00
N LEU A 33 -1.29 17.23 35.45
CA LEU A 33 -2.55 16.64 35.05
C LEU A 33 -2.63 16.92 33.54
N THR A 34 -1.94 16.12 32.75
CA THR A 34 -2.38 15.83 31.41
C THR A 34 -3.75 15.21 31.62
N THR A 35 -4.81 16.01 31.50
CA THR A 35 -6.13 15.51 31.18
C THR A 35 -5.87 14.59 30.00
N ALA A 36 -6.23 13.30 30.15
CA ALA A 36 -6.13 12.34 29.08
C ALA A 36 -6.93 12.94 27.92
N GLN A 37 -6.22 13.55 26.97
CA GLN A 37 -6.83 14.11 25.77
C GLN A 37 -7.44 12.90 25.05
N ASP A 38 -8.68 13.00 24.63
CA ASP A 38 -9.33 11.88 23.95
C ASP A 38 -8.49 11.57 22.70
N VAL A 39 -8.03 10.32 22.58
CA VAL A 39 -7.22 9.85 21.45
C VAL A 39 -7.89 10.18 20.12
N ASN A 40 -9.21 10.07 20.05
CA ASN A 40 -9.96 10.42 18.86
C ASN A 40 -9.94 11.93 18.56
N GLU A 41 -9.95 12.78 19.59
CA GLU A 41 -9.83 14.23 19.42
C GLU A 41 -8.45 14.58 18.84
N THR A 42 -7.38 14.02 19.37
CA THR A 42 -6.02 14.21 18.86
C THR A 42 -5.87 13.73 17.41
N ILE A 43 -6.40 12.53 17.08
CA ILE A 43 -6.39 12.01 15.71
C ILE A 43 -7.23 12.88 14.77
N ALA A 44 -8.35 13.42 15.23
CA ALA A 44 -9.19 14.30 14.44
C ALA A 44 -8.55 15.69 14.21
N GLU A 45 -7.87 16.24 15.22
CA GLU A 45 -7.15 17.51 15.12
C GLU A 45 -5.97 17.45 14.14
N THR A 46 -5.25 16.33 14.09
CA THR A 46 -4.11 16.13 13.17
C THR A 46 -4.54 15.80 11.74
N GLY A 47 -5.84 15.59 11.49
CA GLY A 47 -6.35 15.11 10.20
C GLY A 47 -5.94 13.65 9.93
N ALA A 48 -6.86 12.80 9.52
CA ALA A 48 -6.70 11.33 9.46
C ALA A 48 -5.68 10.79 8.40
N ILE A 49 -4.58 11.50 8.15
CA ILE A 49 -3.57 11.16 7.13
C ILE A 49 -2.28 10.58 7.76
N PHE A 50 -2.22 10.46 9.09
CA PHE A 50 -1.01 10.03 9.77
C PHE A 50 -1.12 8.59 10.27
N THR A 51 0.04 7.99 10.51
CA THR A 51 0.14 6.73 11.24
C THR A 51 0.32 6.97 12.73
N TYR A 52 -0.21 6.06 13.53
CA TYR A 52 -0.12 6.13 15.00
C TYR A 52 0.25 4.78 15.58
N ILE A 53 1.02 4.81 16.65
CA ILE A 53 1.15 3.70 17.58
C ILE A 53 0.35 4.04 18.83
N LEU A 54 -0.55 3.13 19.21
CA LEU A 54 -1.42 3.28 20.37
C LEU A 54 -1.16 2.15 21.36
N ASP A 55 -1.24 2.47 22.65
CA ASP A 55 -1.29 1.51 23.75
C ASP A 55 -2.71 1.49 24.31
N THR A 56 -3.35 0.33 24.36
CA THR A 56 -4.70 0.21 24.93
C THR A 56 -4.71 0.36 26.45
N THR A 57 -3.53 0.44 27.08
CA THR A 57 -3.30 0.54 28.55
C THR A 57 -3.80 -0.63 29.36
N THR A 58 -4.65 -1.48 28.80
CA THR A 58 -5.17 -2.70 29.43
C THR A 58 -5.20 -3.83 28.42
N PRO A 59 -4.60 -5.01 28.71
CA PRO A 59 -4.63 -6.15 27.81
C PRO A 59 -6.04 -6.70 27.60
N SER A 60 -6.36 -7.11 26.39
CA SER A 60 -7.61 -7.75 26.02
C SER A 60 -7.46 -9.26 25.89
N SER A 61 -8.37 -10.02 26.49
CA SER A 61 -8.39 -11.49 26.35
C SER A 61 -8.99 -11.96 25.02
N GLU A 62 -9.87 -11.14 24.43
CA GLU A 62 -10.58 -11.42 23.17
C GLU A 62 -10.26 -10.36 22.12
N PRO A 63 -10.47 -10.62 20.83
CA PRO A 63 -10.34 -9.63 19.78
C PRO A 63 -11.12 -8.35 20.08
N LEU A 64 -10.54 -7.20 19.77
CA LEU A 64 -11.18 -5.92 20.02
C LEU A 64 -12.45 -5.77 19.18
N THR A 65 -13.53 -5.36 19.82
CA THR A 65 -14.78 -5.11 19.10
C THR A 65 -14.68 -3.81 18.27
N PRO A 66 -15.49 -3.67 17.21
CA PRO A 66 -15.56 -2.43 16.43
C PRO A 66 -15.80 -1.18 17.28
N ASP A 67 -16.62 -1.28 18.32
CA ASP A 67 -16.94 -0.17 19.22
C ASP A 67 -15.73 0.25 20.05
N ILE A 68 -14.93 -0.70 20.55
CA ILE A 68 -13.70 -0.43 21.31
C ILE A 68 -12.67 0.26 20.42
N LEU A 69 -12.44 -0.27 19.21
CA LEU A 69 -11.53 0.29 18.22
C LEU A 69 -11.96 1.70 17.76
N SER A 70 -13.25 1.95 17.66
CA SER A 70 -13.76 3.27 17.29
C SER A 70 -13.68 4.25 18.45
N ALA A 71 -14.01 3.83 19.66
CA ALA A 71 -14.04 4.70 20.84
C ALA A 71 -12.63 5.03 21.37
N LYS A 72 -11.69 4.09 21.36
CA LYS A 72 -10.32 4.22 21.89
C LYS A 72 -10.25 4.80 23.31
N SER A 73 -11.29 4.54 24.11
CA SER A 73 -11.43 5.13 25.45
C SER A 73 -10.35 4.63 26.41
N GLY A 74 -9.59 5.56 26.98
CA GLY A 74 -8.50 5.26 27.91
C GLY A 74 -7.19 4.76 27.24
N TRP A 75 -7.12 4.80 25.92
CA TRP A 75 -5.91 4.49 25.19
C TRP A 75 -4.89 5.63 25.28
N GLN A 76 -3.65 5.33 24.97
CA GLN A 76 -2.56 6.31 24.91
C GLN A 76 -1.91 6.29 23.53
N ILE A 77 -1.68 7.48 22.97
CA ILE A 77 -0.83 7.64 21.79
C ILE A 77 0.62 7.59 22.24
N VAL A 78 1.43 6.76 21.59
CA VAL A 78 2.89 6.80 21.75
C VAL A 78 3.41 7.97 20.92
N GLU A 79 4.08 8.93 21.58
CA GLU A 79 4.58 10.12 20.91
C GLU A 79 5.51 9.75 19.74
N SER A 80 5.46 10.54 18.66
CA SER A 80 6.33 10.33 17.49
C SER A 80 7.80 10.33 17.91
N ASP A 81 8.60 9.53 17.20
CA ASP A 81 10.04 9.29 17.43
C ASP A 81 10.39 8.53 18.74
N VAL A 82 9.37 8.16 19.56
CA VAL A 82 9.57 7.30 20.72
C VAL A 82 9.53 5.84 20.29
N THR A 83 10.63 5.13 20.50
CA THR A 83 10.78 3.70 20.14
C THR A 83 11.03 2.79 21.35
N ASP A 84 11.27 3.35 22.52
CA ASP A 84 11.54 2.61 23.77
C ASP A 84 10.31 2.42 24.66
N HIS A 85 9.10 2.70 24.13
CA HIS A 85 7.85 2.52 24.84
C HIS A 85 7.59 1.06 25.21
N THR A 86 7.18 0.83 26.44
CA THR A 86 6.73 -0.49 26.92
C THR A 86 5.21 -0.49 27.03
N PHE A 87 4.56 -1.30 26.24
CA PHE A 87 3.11 -1.42 26.23
C PHE A 87 2.58 -1.97 27.56
N LEU A 88 1.61 -1.27 28.12
CA LEU A 88 0.87 -1.71 29.31
C LEU A 88 -0.32 -2.59 28.91
N GLY A 89 -0.94 -2.31 27.80
CA GLY A 89 -2.00 -3.06 27.18
C GLY A 89 -1.59 -3.69 25.84
N ASP A 90 -2.51 -3.75 24.92
CA ASP A 90 -2.27 -4.24 23.57
C ASP A 90 -1.66 -3.11 22.72
N ALA A 91 -0.70 -3.45 21.87
CA ALA A 91 -0.14 -2.52 20.91
C ALA A 91 -1.03 -2.42 19.67
N VAL A 92 -1.26 -1.21 19.17
CA VAL A 92 -2.06 -0.98 17.97
C VAL A 92 -1.31 -0.08 17.02
N LEU A 93 -1.07 -0.56 15.78
CA LEU A 93 -0.68 0.29 14.66
C LEU A 93 -1.95 0.74 13.93
N LEU A 94 -2.04 2.01 13.64
CA LEU A 94 -3.21 2.60 13.00
C LEU A 94 -2.78 3.53 11.86
N ASN A 95 -3.48 3.42 10.72
CA ASN A 95 -3.48 4.44 9.68
C ASN A 95 -4.92 4.79 9.28
N ASP A 96 -5.09 5.48 8.17
CA ASP A 96 -6.40 5.91 7.65
C ASP A 96 -7.31 4.74 7.19
N ALA A 97 -6.73 3.59 6.84
CA ALA A 97 -7.46 2.44 6.28
C ALA A 97 -7.47 1.20 7.18
N LEU A 98 -6.43 1.00 7.99
CA LEU A 98 -6.18 -0.24 8.71
C LEU A 98 -5.85 0.00 10.18
N ALA A 99 -6.21 -0.97 11.02
CA ALA A 99 -5.65 -1.13 12.35
C ALA A 99 -5.06 -2.54 12.50
N LEU A 100 -3.84 -2.62 13.03
CA LEU A 100 -3.17 -3.89 13.33
C LEU A 100 -2.97 -3.99 14.83
N VAL A 101 -3.60 -4.97 15.46
CA VAL A 101 -3.65 -5.14 16.91
C VAL A 101 -2.78 -6.33 17.34
N PHE A 102 -1.87 -6.07 18.25
CA PHE A 102 -1.00 -7.07 18.89
C PHE A 102 -1.48 -7.26 20.30
N ARG A 103 -2.40 -8.22 20.49
CA ARG A 103 -2.91 -8.52 21.82
C ARG A 103 -1.91 -9.34 22.63
N HIS A 104 -1.82 -9.00 23.89
CA HIS A 104 -1.02 -9.77 24.83
C HIS A 104 -1.46 -11.24 24.83
N GLU A 105 -0.51 -12.17 24.74
CA GLU A 105 -0.75 -13.62 24.66
C GLU A 105 -1.53 -14.12 23.43
N SER A 106 -1.78 -13.30 22.40
CA SER A 106 -2.34 -13.78 21.12
C SER A 106 -1.29 -14.55 20.32
N ASP A 107 -1.73 -15.40 19.41
CA ASP A 107 -0.87 -16.19 18.52
C ASP A 107 -0.46 -15.47 17.23
N GLY A 108 -1.02 -14.27 16.99
CA GLY A 108 -0.75 -13.45 15.81
C GLY A 108 -1.27 -12.04 15.97
N ALA A 109 -1.02 -11.20 14.96
CA ALA A 109 -1.56 -9.86 14.86
C ALA A 109 -2.94 -9.87 14.19
N GLU A 110 -3.86 -9.07 14.68
CA GLU A 110 -5.23 -8.96 14.17
C GLU A 110 -5.34 -7.77 13.23
N LEU A 111 -5.71 -8.02 11.98
CA LEU A 111 -5.86 -7.00 10.94
C LEU A 111 -7.32 -6.59 10.79
N TYR A 112 -7.60 -5.35 11.11
CA TYR A 112 -8.90 -4.71 10.95
C TYR A 112 -8.86 -3.74 9.78
N ALA A 113 -9.90 -3.78 8.96
CA ALA A 113 -10.14 -2.78 7.92
C ALA A 113 -11.12 -1.73 8.41
N ARG A 114 -10.90 -0.49 8.00
CA ARG A 114 -11.73 0.66 8.37
C ARG A 114 -12.63 1.07 7.21
N LEU A 115 -13.93 1.22 7.51
CA LEU A 115 -14.88 1.86 6.62
C LEU A 115 -15.62 2.97 7.37
N GLY A 116 -15.34 4.21 7.01
CA GLY A 116 -15.83 5.37 7.79
C GLY A 116 -15.27 5.35 9.22
N THR A 117 -16.14 5.21 10.22
CA THR A 117 -15.75 5.11 11.64
C THR A 117 -15.69 3.68 12.18
N THR A 118 -16.09 2.70 11.39
CA THR A 118 -16.22 1.31 11.83
C THR A 118 -14.99 0.51 11.42
N PHE A 119 -14.52 -0.36 12.33
CA PHE A 119 -13.45 -1.32 12.09
C PHE A 119 -14.02 -2.73 12.05
N THR A 120 -13.58 -3.53 11.09
CA THR A 120 -13.99 -4.93 10.95
C THR A 120 -12.76 -5.82 10.92
N LEU A 121 -12.70 -6.85 11.78
CA LEU A 121 -11.63 -7.85 11.75
C LEU A 121 -11.74 -8.65 10.44
N ARG A 122 -10.67 -8.63 9.65
CA ARG A 122 -10.63 -9.30 8.34
C ARG A 122 -9.63 -10.42 8.25
N ALA A 123 -8.54 -10.34 9.02
CA ALA A 123 -7.55 -11.40 9.02
C ALA A 123 -6.78 -11.46 10.36
N ARG A 124 -6.15 -12.60 10.62
CA ARG A 124 -5.12 -12.77 11.64
C ARG A 124 -3.83 -13.18 10.95
N LEU A 125 -2.74 -12.51 11.31
CA LEU A 125 -1.43 -12.69 10.71
C LEU A 125 -0.54 -13.46 11.68
N LEU A 126 -0.29 -14.74 11.39
CA LEU A 126 0.40 -15.68 12.28
C LEU A 126 1.84 -15.92 11.79
N PRO A 127 2.85 -15.62 12.58
CA PRO A 127 4.21 -16.03 12.27
C PRO A 127 4.41 -17.52 12.56
N LEU A 128 4.84 -18.27 11.56
CA LEU A 128 5.02 -19.71 11.62
C LEU A 128 6.48 -20.09 11.30
N ASP A 129 6.99 -21.13 11.95
CA ASP A 129 8.32 -21.71 11.70
C ASP A 129 8.29 -23.08 11.03
N GLY A 130 7.14 -23.44 10.45
CA GLY A 130 6.93 -24.78 9.86
C GLY A 130 6.55 -25.86 10.88
N GLN A 131 6.53 -25.57 12.17
CA GLN A 131 6.04 -26.46 13.23
C GLN A 131 4.69 -25.94 13.76
N ALA A 132 3.76 -26.84 14.00
CA ALA A 132 2.47 -26.50 14.61
C ALA A 132 2.65 -26.34 16.13
N THR A 133 3.14 -25.18 16.57
CA THR A 133 3.27 -24.87 18.00
C THR A 133 2.38 -23.69 18.36
N ASN A 134 1.67 -23.80 19.48
CA ASN A 134 0.92 -22.70 20.07
C ASN A 134 1.94 -21.66 20.58
N ARG A 135 2.14 -20.61 19.82
CA ARG A 135 2.97 -19.48 20.22
C ARG A 135 2.11 -18.33 20.68
N ARG A 136 2.65 -17.52 21.57
CA ARG A 136 1.98 -16.34 22.10
C ARG A 136 2.88 -15.13 22.00
N LEU A 137 2.31 -13.96 21.77
CA LEU A 137 3.03 -12.70 21.76
C LEU A 137 3.73 -12.52 23.12
N SER A 138 5.05 -12.42 23.07
CA SER A 138 5.88 -12.21 24.25
C SER A 138 6.51 -10.82 24.29
N LYS A 139 6.63 -10.17 23.14
CA LYS A 139 7.21 -8.83 23.03
C LYS A 139 6.72 -8.15 21.75
N ALA A 140 6.28 -6.91 21.87
CA ALA A 140 6.12 -5.96 20.78
C ALA A 140 7.15 -4.84 20.99
N ALA A 141 8.08 -4.67 20.06
CA ALA A 141 9.11 -3.64 20.13
C ALA A 141 8.91 -2.68 18.94
N ILE A 142 8.83 -1.40 19.24
CA ILE A 142 8.70 -0.37 18.21
C ILE A 142 10.05 -0.26 17.49
N GLU A 143 10.03 -0.34 16.16
CA GLU A 143 11.20 -0.15 15.31
C GLU A 143 11.18 1.23 14.65
N GLU A 144 9.99 1.67 14.20
CA GLU A 144 9.80 2.98 13.59
C GLU A 144 8.48 3.58 14.10
N ASN A 145 8.50 4.86 14.45
CA ASN A 145 7.33 5.59 14.92
C ASN A 145 7.38 7.04 14.41
N THR A 146 7.00 7.23 13.16
CA THR A 146 6.92 8.54 12.52
C THR A 146 5.49 8.81 12.06
N PRO A 147 5.11 10.06 11.78
CA PRO A 147 3.79 10.37 11.24
C PRO A 147 3.48 9.68 9.89
N GLY A 148 4.51 9.35 9.12
CA GLY A 148 4.35 8.69 7.81
C GLY A 148 4.41 7.17 7.87
N THR A 149 5.10 6.62 8.88
CA THR A 149 5.36 5.18 8.97
C THR A 149 5.46 4.72 10.41
N VAL A 150 4.83 3.61 10.72
CA VAL A 150 4.98 2.92 12.01
C VAL A 150 5.31 1.45 11.80
N SER A 151 6.21 0.91 12.63
CA SER A 151 6.53 -0.51 12.59
C SER A 151 6.81 -1.11 13.96
N ILE A 152 6.45 -2.38 14.11
CA ILE A 152 6.67 -3.21 15.29
C ILE A 152 7.38 -4.50 14.90
N ASN A 153 8.43 -4.84 15.66
CA ASN A 153 9.03 -6.16 15.69
C ASN A 153 8.31 -6.99 16.76
N ALA A 154 7.42 -7.89 16.32
CA ALA A 154 6.66 -8.77 17.21
C ALA A 154 7.36 -10.12 17.38
N THR A 155 7.59 -10.53 18.64
CA THR A 155 8.19 -11.81 18.98
C THR A 155 7.17 -12.70 19.67
N TYR A 156 6.99 -13.89 19.13
CA TYR A 156 6.08 -14.92 19.64
C TYR A 156 6.88 -16.08 20.18
N ARG A 157 6.51 -16.58 21.37
CA ARG A 157 7.20 -17.69 22.04
C ARG A 157 6.29 -18.90 22.20
N GLY A 158 6.84 -20.07 21.92
CA GLY A 158 6.24 -21.35 22.23
C GLY A 158 6.51 -21.79 23.67
N GLU A 159 5.82 -22.83 24.12
CA GLU A 159 6.00 -23.42 25.46
C GLU A 159 7.42 -23.95 25.69
N ALA A 160 8.10 -24.42 24.64
CA ALA A 160 9.48 -24.88 24.68
C ALA A 160 10.53 -23.75 24.77
N GLY A 161 10.08 -22.48 24.73
CA GLY A 161 10.92 -21.28 24.78
C GLY A 161 11.48 -20.86 23.42
N ASP A 162 11.17 -21.58 22.34
CA ASP A 162 11.48 -21.21 20.96
C ASP A 162 10.75 -19.90 20.59
N ALA A 163 11.41 -19.06 19.85
CA ALA A 163 10.88 -17.74 19.50
C ALA A 163 10.89 -17.53 17.98
N VAL A 164 9.83 -16.93 17.49
CA VAL A 164 9.66 -16.50 16.11
C VAL A 164 9.40 -15.00 16.10
N SER A 165 10.06 -14.25 15.24
CA SER A 165 9.89 -12.81 15.16
C SER A 165 9.54 -12.38 13.73
N VAL A 166 8.61 -11.43 13.63
CA VAL A 166 8.17 -10.80 12.36
C VAL A 166 8.09 -9.30 12.58
N GLN A 167 8.54 -8.56 11.60
CA GLN A 167 8.30 -7.13 11.49
C GLN A 167 6.96 -6.89 10.79
N PHE A 168 6.19 -5.97 11.33
CA PHE A 168 4.95 -5.46 10.75
C PHE A 168 5.07 -3.96 10.58
N ARG A 169 4.74 -3.46 9.40
CA ARG A 169 4.89 -2.04 9.05
C ARG A 169 3.62 -1.52 8.39
N LEU A 170 3.15 -0.35 8.84
CA LEU A 170 2.07 0.42 8.21
C LEU A 170 2.60 1.77 7.73
N VAL A 171 2.12 2.20 6.58
CA VAL A 171 2.45 3.50 5.97
C VAL A 171 1.18 4.29 5.77
N THR A 172 1.26 5.59 5.92
CA THR A 172 0.18 6.53 5.64
C THR A 172 -0.37 6.35 4.22
N GLY A 173 -1.69 6.35 4.08
CA GLY A 173 -2.36 6.27 2.78
C GLY A 173 -2.29 4.90 2.10
N GLN A 174 -1.74 3.88 2.75
CA GLN A 174 -1.68 2.52 2.22
C GLN A 174 -2.76 1.63 2.84
N ILE A 175 -3.33 0.75 2.02
CA ILE A 175 -4.35 -0.21 2.46
C ILE A 175 -3.78 -1.61 2.69
N TYR A 176 -2.48 -1.71 2.94
CA TYR A 176 -1.79 -2.98 3.22
C TYR A 176 -0.85 -2.87 4.41
N VAL A 177 -0.62 -4.01 5.04
CA VAL A 177 0.44 -4.23 6.02
C VAL A 177 1.62 -4.88 5.31
N GLU A 178 2.81 -4.32 5.43
CA GLU A 178 4.05 -4.97 5.04
C GLU A 178 4.54 -5.85 6.18
N THR A 179 4.92 -7.09 5.87
CA THR A 179 5.48 -8.03 6.84
C THR A 179 6.80 -8.59 6.34
N ARG A 180 7.77 -8.74 7.24
CA ARG A 180 9.07 -9.36 6.96
C ARG A 180 9.40 -10.40 8.03
N GLY A 181 9.78 -11.59 7.60
CA GLY A 181 10.31 -12.62 8.49
C GLY A 181 11.63 -12.15 9.10
N LEU A 182 11.71 -12.20 10.42
CA LEU A 182 12.95 -11.96 11.16
C LEU A 182 13.50 -13.31 11.67
N SER A 183 13.74 -13.43 12.98
CA SER A 183 14.30 -14.66 13.55
C SER A 183 13.31 -15.82 13.46
N ASN A 184 13.72 -16.92 12.84
CA ASN A 184 13.02 -18.20 12.73
C ASN A 184 11.63 -18.15 12.06
N ALA A 185 11.19 -17.02 11.55
CA ALA A 185 9.94 -16.91 10.81
C ALA A 185 10.13 -17.48 9.39
N GLN A 186 9.49 -18.61 9.11
CA GLN A 186 9.56 -19.25 7.79
C GLN A 186 8.33 -18.95 6.93
N THR A 187 7.20 -18.67 7.57
CA THR A 187 5.92 -18.54 6.89
C THR A 187 5.03 -17.51 7.58
N LEU A 188 4.34 -16.69 6.81
CA LEU A 188 3.21 -15.90 7.25
C LEU A 188 1.93 -16.69 7.03
N GLY A 189 1.25 -17.04 8.10
CA GLY A 189 -0.11 -17.57 8.05
C GLY A 189 -1.11 -16.42 8.04
N VAL A 190 -1.88 -16.27 6.97
CA VAL A 190 -3.00 -15.33 6.90
C VAL A 190 -4.28 -16.13 7.14
N ARG A 191 -4.94 -15.90 8.28
CA ARG A 191 -6.13 -16.63 8.69
C ARG A 191 -7.36 -15.74 8.56
N LEU A 192 -8.30 -16.19 7.77
CA LEU A 192 -9.57 -15.50 7.50
C LEU A 192 -10.59 -16.52 6.99
N ASP A 193 -11.85 -16.15 6.99
CA ASP A 193 -12.93 -16.97 6.45
C ASP A 193 -13.26 -16.51 5.02
N SER A 194 -12.83 -17.30 4.02
CA SER A 194 -12.95 -16.96 2.62
C SER A 194 -13.91 -17.91 1.89
N GLU A 195 -14.77 -17.35 1.08
CA GLU A 195 -15.72 -18.09 0.25
C GLU A 195 -15.08 -18.56 -1.05
N TYR A 196 -14.22 -17.70 -1.61
CA TYR A 196 -13.43 -17.97 -2.80
C TYR A 196 -11.99 -17.52 -2.60
N LEU A 197 -11.06 -18.28 -3.16
CA LEU A 197 -9.67 -17.90 -3.32
C LEU A 197 -9.36 -17.86 -4.80
N ILE A 198 -8.83 -16.76 -5.27
CA ILE A 198 -8.52 -16.51 -6.66
C ILE A 198 -7.01 -16.41 -6.83
N VAL A 199 -6.49 -17.14 -7.80
CA VAL A 199 -5.14 -16.96 -8.35
C VAL A 199 -5.32 -16.30 -9.71
N PRO A 200 -5.16 -14.96 -9.79
CA PRO A 200 -5.42 -14.24 -11.03
C PRO A 200 -4.34 -14.49 -12.08
N ASP A 201 -4.80 -14.64 -13.33
CA ASP A 201 -3.97 -14.54 -14.52
C ASP A 201 -4.48 -13.39 -15.39
N PHE A 202 -3.69 -12.35 -15.55
CA PHE A 202 -4.11 -11.16 -16.29
C PHE A 202 -4.14 -11.36 -17.82
N PHE A 203 -3.59 -12.44 -18.30
CA PHE A 203 -3.49 -12.78 -19.73
C PHE A 203 -4.33 -13.99 -20.11
N ALA A 204 -4.72 -14.80 -19.14
CA ALA A 204 -5.55 -15.97 -19.30
C ALA A 204 -6.72 -15.96 -18.30
N ASP A 205 -7.33 -17.11 -18.12
CA ASP A 205 -8.43 -17.29 -17.19
C ASP A 205 -7.91 -17.48 -15.77
N ASP A 206 -8.59 -16.89 -14.81
CA ASP A 206 -8.23 -16.97 -13.39
C ASP A 206 -8.52 -18.39 -12.85
N LEU A 207 -7.72 -18.82 -11.88
CA LEU A 207 -8.03 -20.02 -11.11
C LEU A 207 -8.87 -19.63 -9.89
N VAL A 208 -10.11 -20.10 -9.86
CA VAL A 208 -11.06 -19.81 -8.79
C VAL A 208 -11.29 -21.05 -7.95
N TYR A 209 -10.83 -21.01 -6.70
CA TYR A 209 -10.94 -22.10 -5.75
C TYR A 209 -12.06 -21.88 -4.74
N GLN A 210 -12.81 -22.94 -4.47
CA GLN A 210 -13.67 -23.09 -3.29
C GLN A 210 -13.04 -24.12 -2.35
N ALA A 211 -13.51 -24.20 -1.12
CA ALA A 211 -12.96 -25.18 -0.16
C ALA A 211 -13.04 -26.62 -0.64
N LYS A 212 -14.08 -26.98 -1.43
CA LYS A 212 -14.26 -28.32 -2.02
C LYS A 212 -13.18 -28.70 -3.03
N ASP A 213 -12.55 -27.69 -3.67
CA ASP A 213 -11.55 -27.86 -4.73
C ASP A 213 -10.14 -28.11 -4.15
N LEU A 214 -9.98 -27.88 -2.84
CA LEU A 214 -8.70 -28.03 -2.15
C LEU A 214 -8.51 -29.48 -1.66
N VAL A 215 -7.31 -30.01 -1.88
CA VAL A 215 -6.94 -31.37 -1.48
C VAL A 215 -6.30 -31.36 -0.09
N GLY A 216 -7.04 -31.84 0.91
CA GLY A 216 -6.57 -31.87 2.30
C GLY A 216 -6.63 -30.50 2.98
N THR A 217 -5.98 -30.37 4.12
CA THR A 217 -6.00 -29.14 4.93
C THR A 217 -5.03 -28.05 4.44
N ARG A 218 -4.10 -28.40 3.56
CA ARG A 218 -3.11 -27.49 2.98
C ARG A 218 -2.84 -27.89 1.53
N SER A 219 -3.13 -26.98 0.59
CA SER A 219 -2.96 -27.19 -0.85
C SER A 219 -2.04 -26.11 -1.43
N GLY A 220 -0.96 -26.51 -2.11
CA GLY A 220 -0.07 -25.57 -2.80
C GLY A 220 -0.82 -24.86 -3.93
N LEU A 221 -0.57 -23.56 -4.07
CA LEU A 221 -1.17 -22.71 -5.10
C LEU A 221 -0.18 -22.42 -6.22
N PRO A 222 -0.59 -22.47 -7.49
CA PRO A 222 0.24 -22.10 -8.63
C PRO A 222 0.30 -20.58 -8.82
N ALA A 223 0.38 -19.83 -7.73
CA ALA A 223 0.44 -18.37 -7.74
C ALA A 223 1.88 -17.89 -7.83
N GLU A 224 2.14 -16.88 -8.67
CA GLU A 224 3.48 -16.31 -8.82
C GLU A 224 3.82 -15.32 -7.71
N ASN A 225 2.98 -14.28 -7.52
CA ASN A 225 3.26 -13.19 -6.59
C ASN A 225 2.07 -12.73 -5.76
N PHE A 226 0.84 -13.22 -6.04
CA PHE A 226 -0.32 -12.77 -5.28
C PHE A 226 -1.52 -13.70 -5.40
N ILE A 227 -2.41 -13.59 -4.44
CA ILE A 227 -3.71 -14.25 -4.36
C ILE A 227 -4.75 -13.30 -3.79
N ILE A 228 -6.01 -13.56 -4.09
CA ILE A 228 -7.14 -12.80 -3.57
C ILE A 228 -8.07 -13.73 -2.81
N HIS A 229 -8.45 -13.33 -1.61
CA HIS A 229 -9.54 -13.93 -0.86
C HIS A 229 -10.79 -13.08 -0.97
N LEU A 230 -11.90 -13.65 -1.45
CA LEU A 230 -13.21 -13.04 -1.41
C LEU A 230 -13.89 -13.43 -0.09
N THR A 231 -14.19 -12.44 0.74
CA THR A 231 -14.62 -12.66 2.11
C THR A 231 -15.73 -11.68 2.54
N GLY A 232 -16.27 -11.86 3.74
CA GLY A 232 -17.24 -10.95 4.31
C GLY A 232 -18.60 -10.97 3.63
N GLY A 233 -18.93 -12.03 2.90
CA GLY A 233 -20.23 -12.16 2.24
C GLY A 233 -20.50 -11.14 1.13
N GLY A 234 -19.47 -10.67 0.47
CA GLY A 234 -19.56 -9.64 -0.58
C GLY A 234 -18.88 -8.32 -0.22
N ASP A 235 -18.45 -8.14 1.05
CA ASP A 235 -18.09 -6.81 1.56
C ASP A 235 -16.58 -6.57 1.69
N ALA A 236 -15.74 -7.59 1.46
CA ALA A 236 -14.30 -7.41 1.55
C ALA A 236 -13.51 -8.30 0.58
N LEU A 237 -12.37 -7.76 0.14
CA LEU A 237 -11.31 -8.47 -0.56
C LEU A 237 -10.05 -8.42 0.30
N VAL A 238 -9.43 -9.57 0.57
CA VAL A 238 -8.10 -9.63 1.19
C VAL A 238 -7.11 -10.11 0.14
N THR A 239 -6.14 -9.27 -0.19
CA THR A 239 -5.11 -9.60 -1.18
C THR A 239 -3.79 -9.83 -0.47
N CYS A 240 -3.18 -10.96 -0.74
CA CYS A 240 -1.82 -11.26 -0.30
C CYS A 240 -0.87 -11.12 -1.48
N VAL A 241 0.18 -10.33 -1.31
CA VAL A 241 1.22 -10.09 -2.32
C VAL A 241 2.55 -10.46 -1.71
N TRP A 242 3.47 -11.00 -2.48
CA TRP A 242 4.83 -11.29 -2.03
C TRP A 242 5.86 -10.91 -3.08
N GLU A 243 7.03 -10.56 -2.62
CA GLU A 243 8.04 -9.88 -3.44
C GLU A 243 8.70 -10.80 -4.48
N ARG A 244 8.92 -12.07 -4.12
CA ARG A 244 9.69 -13.00 -4.96
C ARG A 244 8.85 -14.19 -5.39
N ARG A 245 9.01 -14.62 -6.62
CA ARG A 245 8.31 -15.80 -7.17
C ARG A 245 8.65 -17.11 -6.44
N GLU A 246 9.82 -17.19 -5.82
CA GLU A 246 10.26 -18.33 -5.03
C GLU A 246 9.48 -18.48 -3.71
N GLN A 247 8.84 -17.41 -3.24
CA GLN A 247 7.93 -17.46 -2.10
C GLN A 247 6.66 -18.18 -2.52
N ARG A 248 6.45 -19.34 -1.94
CA ARG A 248 5.31 -20.21 -2.27
C ARG A 248 4.12 -19.88 -1.40
N ALA A 249 2.93 -19.95 -1.97
CA ALA A 249 1.67 -19.87 -1.25
C ALA A 249 0.97 -21.24 -1.19
N SER A 250 0.24 -21.47 -0.11
CA SER A 250 -0.62 -22.63 0.06
C SER A 250 -1.96 -22.20 0.65
N ALA A 251 -3.06 -22.64 0.10
CA ALA A 251 -4.38 -22.45 0.69
C ALA A 251 -4.56 -23.37 1.91
N ILE A 252 -5.25 -22.87 2.92
CA ILE A 252 -5.60 -23.59 4.14
C ILE A 252 -7.12 -23.78 4.15
N SER A 253 -7.56 -25.01 4.34
CA SER A 253 -8.98 -25.37 4.50
C SER A 253 -9.22 -26.05 5.84
N GLY A 254 -10.45 -26.00 6.31
CA GLY A 254 -10.85 -26.66 7.54
C GLY A 254 -10.66 -28.18 7.53
N PRO A 255 -10.54 -28.83 8.69
CA PRO A 255 -10.34 -30.26 8.78
C PRO A 255 -11.60 -31.03 8.34
N GLY A 256 -11.42 -32.00 7.43
CA GLY A 256 -12.43 -32.97 7.05
C GLY A 256 -12.95 -32.83 5.60
N GLN A 257 -13.51 -33.95 5.09
CA GLN A 257 -14.23 -33.92 3.82
C GLN A 257 -15.54 -33.15 4.01
N GLY A 258 -15.70 -32.02 3.31
CA GLY A 258 -16.87 -31.15 3.39
C GLY A 258 -16.61 -29.79 3.99
N ALA A 259 -15.35 -29.34 4.07
CA ALA A 259 -15.04 -27.94 4.37
C ALA A 259 -15.82 -27.04 3.40
N THR A 260 -16.55 -26.08 3.97
CA THR A 260 -17.39 -25.15 3.19
C THR A 260 -16.69 -23.82 2.93
N ARG A 261 -15.57 -23.57 3.63
CA ARG A 261 -14.82 -22.32 3.56
C ARG A 261 -13.32 -22.55 3.58
N ILE A 262 -12.60 -21.62 2.98
CA ILE A 262 -11.14 -21.56 3.00
C ILE A 262 -10.75 -20.75 4.25
N GLU A 263 -9.90 -21.32 5.12
CA GLU A 263 -9.48 -20.69 6.37
C GLU A 263 -8.27 -19.76 6.21
N GLY A 264 -7.86 -19.49 4.96
CA GLY A 264 -6.80 -18.56 4.64
C GLY A 264 -5.69 -19.17 3.77
N ALA A 265 -4.51 -18.60 3.91
CA ALA A 265 -3.31 -19.02 3.19
C ALA A 265 -2.06 -18.96 4.07
N ASP A 266 -1.08 -19.76 3.69
CA ASP A 266 0.29 -19.72 4.20
C ASP A 266 1.22 -19.25 3.08
N ILE A 267 2.03 -18.22 3.35
CA ILE A 267 2.98 -17.65 2.39
C ILE A 267 4.38 -17.78 2.98
N VAL A 268 5.28 -18.43 2.26
CA VAL A 268 6.66 -18.66 2.72
C VAL A 268 7.42 -17.33 2.70
N PHE A 269 8.05 -16.97 3.81
CA PHE A 269 9.02 -15.89 3.82
C PHE A 269 10.29 -16.31 3.09
N HIS A 270 10.91 -15.37 2.46
CA HIS A 270 12.25 -15.51 1.91
C HIS A 270 13.15 -14.47 2.57
N GLU A 271 14.45 -14.72 2.63
CA GLU A 271 15.42 -13.78 3.20
C GLU A 271 15.29 -12.41 2.53
N ASP A 272 15.16 -11.37 3.33
CA ASP A 272 14.99 -9.97 2.91
C ASP A 272 13.77 -9.66 2.01
N ALA A 273 12.83 -10.58 1.86
CA ALA A 273 11.65 -10.37 1.03
C ALA A 273 10.39 -10.09 1.85
N ALA A 274 9.58 -9.17 1.37
CA ALA A 274 8.34 -8.78 2.00
C ALA A 274 7.16 -9.67 1.59
N VAL A 275 6.18 -9.74 2.48
CA VAL A 275 4.81 -10.16 2.19
C VAL A 275 3.88 -9.04 2.62
N TRP A 276 3.00 -8.61 1.73
CA TRP A 276 2.00 -7.58 1.99
C TRP A 276 0.62 -8.20 2.06
N VAL A 277 -0.17 -7.77 3.03
CA VAL A 277 -1.56 -8.17 3.18
C VAL A 277 -2.42 -6.92 3.15
N SER A 278 -3.28 -6.79 2.14
CA SER A 278 -4.17 -5.65 1.97
C SER A 278 -5.62 -6.03 2.17
N VAL A 279 -6.45 -5.06 2.52
CA VAL A 279 -7.90 -5.24 2.65
C VAL A 279 -8.61 -4.11 1.93
N LEU A 280 -9.41 -4.44 0.94
CA LEU A 280 -10.41 -3.53 0.38
C LEU A 280 -11.75 -3.81 1.06
N GLU A 281 -12.19 -2.90 1.89
CA GLU A 281 -13.45 -2.96 2.66
C GLU A 281 -14.50 -2.07 2.00
N ARG A 282 -15.51 -2.67 1.39
CA ARG A 282 -16.64 -1.95 0.77
C ARG A 282 -17.86 -2.88 0.68
N PRO A 283 -19.07 -2.40 1.00
CA PRO A 283 -20.27 -3.19 0.78
C PRO A 283 -20.41 -3.62 -0.68
N GLN A 284 -20.70 -4.88 -0.88
CA GLN A 284 -20.91 -5.48 -2.20
C GLN A 284 -19.75 -5.30 -3.20
N VAL A 285 -18.51 -5.28 -2.70
CA VAL A 285 -17.31 -5.13 -3.53
C VAL A 285 -17.01 -6.37 -4.38
N TRP A 286 -17.65 -7.48 -4.10
CA TRP A 286 -17.67 -8.66 -4.96
C TRP A 286 -19.04 -9.34 -4.90
N HIS A 287 -19.35 -10.10 -5.92
CA HIS A 287 -20.67 -10.74 -6.04
C HIS A 287 -20.59 -12.09 -6.73
N VAL A 288 -21.45 -13.00 -6.29
CA VAL A 288 -21.66 -14.30 -6.96
C VAL A 288 -23.07 -14.37 -7.48
N LEU A 289 -23.19 -14.82 -8.71
CA LEU A 289 -24.49 -15.03 -9.33
C LEU A 289 -24.60 -16.42 -9.93
N ASP A 290 -25.80 -16.98 -9.91
CA ASP A 290 -26.13 -18.16 -10.69
C ASP A 290 -26.39 -17.75 -12.14
N VAL A 291 -25.67 -18.35 -13.08
CA VAL A 291 -25.80 -18.09 -14.51
C VAL A 291 -26.88 -19.01 -15.09
N PRO A 292 -28.02 -18.45 -15.56
CA PRO A 292 -29.06 -19.26 -16.14
C PRO A 292 -28.64 -19.76 -17.51
N SER A 293 -28.94 -21.01 -17.83
CA SER A 293 -28.70 -21.59 -19.16
C SER A 293 -29.45 -20.80 -20.24
N GLY A 294 -28.74 -20.23 -21.19
CA GLY A 294 -29.25 -19.72 -22.46
C GLY A 294 -29.97 -18.39 -22.46
N ALA A 295 -30.08 -17.66 -21.38
CA ALA A 295 -30.80 -16.40 -21.31
C ALA A 295 -29.97 -15.25 -20.73
N GLU A 296 -30.10 -14.07 -21.34
CA GLU A 296 -29.66 -12.82 -20.75
C GLU A 296 -30.52 -12.45 -19.55
N ARG A 297 -29.91 -11.92 -18.50
CA ARG A 297 -30.62 -11.54 -17.28
C ARG A 297 -30.03 -10.27 -16.69
N GLN A 298 -30.91 -9.38 -16.22
CA GLN A 298 -30.56 -8.27 -15.36
C GLN A 298 -30.34 -8.74 -13.94
N LEU A 299 -29.27 -8.25 -13.31
CA LEU A 299 -28.93 -8.54 -11.92
C LEU A 299 -29.55 -7.50 -10.97
N ASP A 300 -29.88 -7.94 -9.75
CA ASP A 300 -30.26 -7.07 -8.65
C ASP A 300 -29.04 -6.46 -7.92
N TRP A 301 -27.83 -6.70 -8.45
CA TRP A 301 -26.58 -6.14 -7.98
C TRP A 301 -26.06 -5.10 -8.98
N SER A 302 -25.46 -4.04 -8.45
CA SER A 302 -24.71 -3.05 -9.21
C SER A 302 -23.38 -2.76 -8.53
N PRO A 303 -22.32 -2.46 -9.29
CA PRO A 303 -21.03 -2.10 -8.72
C PRO A 303 -21.16 -0.94 -7.73
N PRO A 304 -20.52 -1.02 -6.55
CA PRO A 304 -20.56 0.06 -5.58
C PRO A 304 -19.77 1.31 -6.01
N PHE A 305 -18.91 1.18 -7.03
CA PHE A 305 -18.11 2.26 -7.60
C PHE A 305 -17.69 1.92 -9.03
N PRO A 306 -17.33 2.92 -9.87
CA PRO A 306 -16.73 2.69 -11.17
C PRO A 306 -15.38 1.99 -11.05
N ALA A 307 -15.19 0.92 -11.82
CA ALA A 307 -13.92 0.19 -11.90
C ALA A 307 -13.90 -0.69 -13.15
N ARG A 308 -12.75 -1.23 -13.49
CA ARG A 308 -12.69 -2.41 -14.35
C ARG A 308 -12.97 -3.63 -13.49
N TRP A 309 -14.01 -4.34 -13.84
CA TRP A 309 -14.50 -5.52 -13.15
C TRP A 309 -14.09 -6.77 -13.90
N ARG A 310 -13.84 -7.84 -13.16
CA ARG A 310 -13.64 -9.18 -13.69
C ARG A 310 -14.84 -10.04 -13.35
N ALA A 311 -15.26 -10.85 -14.29
CA ALA A 311 -16.25 -11.89 -14.09
C ALA A 311 -15.64 -13.23 -14.49
N ASP A 312 -15.50 -14.14 -13.53
CA ASP A 312 -15.06 -15.50 -13.75
C ASP A 312 -16.28 -16.40 -13.84
N PHE A 313 -16.55 -16.92 -15.02
CA PHE A 313 -17.63 -17.84 -15.28
C PHE A 313 -17.16 -19.28 -15.01
N LEU A 314 -17.85 -19.97 -14.12
CA LEU A 314 -17.49 -21.30 -13.65
C LEU A 314 -18.50 -22.32 -14.16
N SER A 315 -18.00 -23.40 -14.77
CA SER A 315 -18.80 -24.56 -15.15
C SER A 315 -18.89 -25.59 -14.01
N GLU A 316 -19.76 -26.60 -14.17
CA GLU A 316 -19.81 -27.73 -13.24
C GLU A 316 -18.52 -28.57 -13.24
N SER A 317 -17.74 -28.54 -14.33
CA SER A 317 -16.44 -29.19 -14.44
C SER A 317 -15.25 -28.37 -13.92
N GLU A 318 -15.51 -27.31 -13.18
CA GLU A 318 -14.49 -26.40 -12.62
C GLU A 318 -13.68 -25.62 -13.66
N ALA A 319 -14.05 -25.68 -14.94
CA ALA A 319 -13.48 -24.81 -15.96
C ALA A 319 -13.95 -23.37 -15.74
N ALA A 320 -13.02 -22.44 -15.79
CA ALA A 320 -13.29 -21.02 -15.70
C ALA A 320 -13.05 -20.34 -17.05
N GLU A 321 -13.80 -19.29 -17.32
CA GLU A 321 -13.57 -18.34 -18.41
C GLU A 321 -13.71 -16.92 -17.86
N SER A 322 -12.65 -16.11 -17.97
CA SER A 322 -12.54 -14.81 -17.32
C SER A 322 -12.76 -13.67 -18.30
N TRP A 323 -13.61 -12.72 -17.95
CA TRP A 323 -13.95 -11.57 -18.76
C TRP A 323 -13.82 -10.26 -17.99
N ASN A 324 -13.15 -9.27 -18.61
CA ASN A 324 -13.07 -7.92 -18.07
C ASN A 324 -14.19 -7.06 -18.65
N PHE A 325 -14.82 -6.23 -17.82
CA PHE A 325 -15.85 -5.30 -18.23
C PHE A 325 -15.81 -4.01 -17.40
N GLU A 326 -16.35 -2.94 -17.97
CA GLU A 326 -16.40 -1.61 -17.37
C GLU A 326 -17.63 -0.84 -17.84
N GLU A 327 -18.00 0.23 -17.16
CA GLU A 327 -19.27 0.97 -17.38
C GLU A 327 -19.49 1.48 -18.81
N SER A 328 -18.43 1.77 -19.55
CA SER A 328 -18.53 2.38 -20.87
C SER A 328 -18.67 1.38 -22.03
N LYS A 329 -18.67 0.09 -21.75
CA LYS A 329 -18.65 -0.91 -22.81
C LYS A 329 -20.05 -1.27 -23.28
N LYS A 330 -20.21 -1.32 -24.60
CA LYS A 330 -21.41 -1.86 -25.23
C LYS A 330 -21.49 -3.38 -25.06
N PRO A 331 -22.70 -3.96 -25.06
CA PRO A 331 -22.86 -5.40 -24.94
C PRO A 331 -22.26 -6.19 -26.12
N GLU A 332 -21.93 -5.50 -27.20
CA GLU A 332 -21.30 -6.11 -28.38
C GLU A 332 -20.18 -5.23 -28.93
N TYR A 333 -19.13 -5.91 -29.35
CA TYR A 333 -17.95 -5.30 -29.94
C TYR A 333 -17.67 -5.90 -31.31
N ALA A 334 -17.56 -5.08 -32.34
CA ALA A 334 -17.18 -5.54 -33.67
C ALA A 334 -15.65 -5.57 -33.80
N SER A 335 -15.11 -6.78 -33.87
CA SER A 335 -13.69 -7.00 -34.14
C SER A 335 -13.45 -7.19 -35.64
N PRO A 336 -12.48 -6.50 -36.25
CA PRO A 336 -12.12 -6.72 -37.66
C PRO A 336 -11.64 -8.16 -37.97
N ILE A 337 -11.14 -8.85 -36.94
CA ILE A 337 -10.52 -10.18 -37.07
C ILE A 337 -11.51 -11.29 -36.67
N HIS A 338 -12.28 -11.07 -35.61
CA HIS A 338 -13.12 -12.11 -34.99
C HIS A 338 -14.63 -11.90 -35.18
N GLY A 339 -15.04 -10.89 -35.96
CA GLY A 339 -16.45 -10.54 -36.12
C GLY A 339 -17.03 -9.86 -34.87
N THR A 340 -18.32 -10.10 -34.60
CA THR A 340 -18.97 -9.52 -33.42
C THR A 340 -18.70 -10.36 -32.18
N ILE A 341 -18.04 -9.77 -31.17
CA ILE A 341 -17.85 -10.37 -29.86
C ILE A 341 -18.94 -9.86 -28.94
N ALA A 342 -19.69 -10.76 -28.34
CA ALA A 342 -20.71 -10.44 -27.35
C ALA A 342 -20.11 -10.57 -25.95
N TYR A 343 -20.10 -9.46 -25.18
CA TYR A 343 -19.63 -9.49 -23.79
C TYR A 343 -20.62 -10.28 -22.92
N PRO A 344 -20.14 -11.18 -22.08
CA PRO A 344 -21.01 -11.92 -21.18
C PRO A 344 -21.50 -11.07 -19.99
N CYS A 345 -20.87 -9.92 -19.73
CA CYS A 345 -21.25 -9.02 -18.65
C CYS A 345 -21.09 -7.56 -19.11
N TRP A 346 -22.06 -6.70 -18.79
CA TRP A 346 -22.01 -5.26 -19.11
C TRP A 346 -22.92 -4.43 -18.22
N PHE A 347 -22.72 -3.10 -18.25
CA PHE A 347 -23.55 -2.15 -17.53
C PHE A 347 -24.38 -1.28 -18.49
N GLU A 348 -25.63 -1.00 -18.10
CA GLU A 348 -26.48 0.00 -18.73
C GLU A 348 -27.07 0.91 -17.63
N GLY A 349 -26.51 2.11 -17.49
CA GLY A 349 -26.86 3.00 -16.37
C GLY A 349 -26.46 2.39 -15.04
N SER A 350 -27.43 2.24 -14.13
CA SER A 350 -27.23 1.63 -12.80
C SER A 350 -27.51 0.11 -12.78
N LYS A 351 -27.60 -0.53 -13.93
CA LYS A 351 -28.01 -1.93 -14.05
C LYS A 351 -26.87 -2.78 -14.58
N THR A 352 -26.71 -3.96 -14.01
CA THR A 352 -25.77 -4.99 -14.49
C THR A 352 -26.54 -6.07 -15.22
N TYR A 353 -26.03 -6.48 -16.35
CA TYR A 353 -26.56 -7.56 -17.19
C TYR A 353 -25.52 -8.65 -17.34
N VAL A 354 -25.98 -9.89 -17.39
CA VAL A 354 -25.16 -11.05 -17.63
C VAL A 354 -25.84 -12.00 -18.62
N ARG A 355 -25.04 -12.61 -19.46
CA ARG A 355 -25.41 -13.76 -20.31
C ARG A 355 -24.30 -14.80 -20.27
N PRO A 356 -24.62 -16.10 -20.42
CA PRO A 356 -23.58 -17.11 -20.48
C PRO A 356 -22.61 -16.86 -21.65
N PRO A 357 -21.28 -16.95 -21.48
CA PRO A 357 -20.36 -16.99 -22.60
C PRO A 357 -20.66 -18.17 -23.49
N THR A 358 -20.65 -17.93 -24.82
CA THR A 358 -20.95 -18.97 -25.81
C THR A 358 -19.75 -19.85 -26.14
N THR A 359 -18.60 -19.50 -25.63
CA THR A 359 -17.30 -20.17 -25.80
C THR A 359 -17.11 -21.33 -24.82
N MET A 360 -17.81 -21.34 -23.69
CA MET A 360 -17.68 -22.38 -22.68
C MET A 360 -18.50 -23.66 -23.01
N ASP A 361 -17.84 -24.81 -22.93
CA ASP A 361 -18.43 -26.12 -22.99
C ASP A 361 -17.81 -27.05 -21.92
N PRO A 362 -18.54 -27.47 -20.88
CA PRO A 362 -19.95 -27.19 -20.61
C PRO A 362 -20.23 -25.73 -20.23
N PRO A 363 -21.48 -25.27 -20.42
CA PRO A 363 -21.85 -23.89 -20.12
C PRO A 363 -21.66 -23.58 -18.63
N PRO A 364 -21.41 -22.30 -18.29
CA PRO A 364 -21.20 -21.91 -16.91
C PRO A 364 -22.50 -21.98 -16.10
N VAL A 365 -22.36 -22.29 -14.81
CA VAL A 365 -23.44 -22.33 -13.83
C VAL A 365 -23.37 -21.19 -12.83
N LYS A 366 -22.18 -20.59 -12.65
CA LYS A 366 -21.93 -19.47 -11.74
C LYS A 366 -21.01 -18.46 -12.38
N ALA A 367 -21.07 -17.22 -11.89
CA ALA A 367 -20.05 -16.23 -12.14
C ALA A 367 -19.68 -15.53 -10.83
N VAL A 368 -18.38 -15.28 -10.65
CA VAL A 368 -17.81 -14.54 -9.54
C VAL A 368 -17.31 -13.21 -10.09
N ILE A 369 -17.77 -12.09 -9.51
CA ILE A 369 -17.48 -10.74 -10.00
C ILE A 369 -16.74 -9.95 -8.94
N TYR A 370 -15.63 -9.30 -9.30
CA TYR A 370 -14.81 -8.47 -8.41
C TYR A 370 -14.03 -7.40 -9.17
N PRO A 371 -13.60 -6.28 -8.51
CA PRO A 371 -12.87 -5.22 -9.17
C PRO A 371 -11.37 -5.57 -9.31
N ILE A 372 -10.78 -5.30 -10.48
CA ILE A 372 -9.37 -5.56 -10.74
C ILE A 372 -8.54 -4.29 -10.94
N ASP A 373 -9.09 -3.25 -11.54
CA ASP A 373 -8.35 -2.04 -11.86
C ASP A 373 -9.24 -0.80 -11.75
N ARG A 374 -8.64 0.37 -11.58
CA ARG A 374 -9.34 1.64 -11.51
C ARG A 374 -9.76 2.11 -12.90
N THR A 375 -10.86 2.87 -12.93
CA THR A 375 -11.28 3.63 -14.10
C THR A 375 -11.55 5.08 -13.70
N GLN A 376 -11.80 5.95 -14.68
CA GLN A 376 -12.17 7.32 -14.38
C GLN A 376 -13.43 7.35 -13.49
N GLY A 377 -13.32 8.00 -12.33
CA GLY A 377 -14.41 8.09 -11.34
C GLY A 377 -14.36 7.07 -10.22
N THR A 378 -13.39 6.16 -10.20
CA THR A 378 -13.14 5.31 -9.01
C THR A 378 -12.79 6.21 -7.82
N PRO A 379 -13.44 6.05 -6.65
CA PRO A 379 -13.12 6.83 -5.46
C PRO A 379 -11.65 6.69 -5.07
N LEU A 380 -11.07 7.76 -4.51
CA LEU A 380 -9.64 7.85 -4.22
C LEU A 380 -9.16 6.87 -3.15
N ASP A 381 -10.05 6.54 -2.23
CA ASP A 381 -9.83 5.61 -1.12
C ASP A 381 -10.11 4.15 -1.51
N VAL A 382 -10.41 3.87 -2.78
CA VAL A 382 -10.56 2.54 -3.33
C VAL A 382 -9.28 2.15 -4.07
N PHE A 383 -8.64 1.09 -3.61
CA PHE A 383 -7.48 0.50 -4.24
C PHE A 383 -7.86 -0.86 -4.80
N CYS A 384 -7.94 -0.95 -6.10
CA CYS A 384 -8.18 -2.22 -6.78
C CYS A 384 -6.90 -3.07 -6.79
N LEU A 385 -7.01 -4.30 -7.22
CA LEU A 385 -5.91 -5.27 -7.25
C LEU A 385 -4.65 -4.75 -7.95
N VAL A 386 -4.81 -4.12 -9.11
CA VAL A 386 -3.70 -3.57 -9.89
C VAL A 386 -3.00 -2.41 -9.15
N ASP A 387 -3.75 -1.60 -8.39
CA ASP A 387 -3.15 -0.54 -7.55
C ASP A 387 -2.28 -1.13 -6.44
N ILE A 388 -2.77 -2.19 -5.79
CA ILE A 388 -2.02 -2.90 -4.73
C ILE A 388 -0.74 -3.49 -5.31
N MET A 389 -0.79 -4.12 -6.48
CA MET A 389 0.40 -4.64 -7.15
C MET A 389 1.40 -3.54 -7.49
N ARG A 390 0.94 -2.41 -8.01
CA ARG A 390 1.80 -1.25 -8.30
C ARG A 390 2.43 -0.69 -7.03
N ALA A 391 1.66 -0.57 -5.95
CA ALA A 391 2.14 -0.03 -4.68
C ALA A 391 3.15 -0.96 -3.98
N THR A 392 3.02 -2.27 -4.14
CA THR A 392 3.87 -3.28 -3.47
C THR A 392 5.01 -3.77 -4.34
N LEU A 393 4.70 -4.30 -5.52
CA LEU A 393 5.69 -4.86 -6.46
C LEU A 393 6.32 -3.79 -7.36
N GLY A 394 5.66 -2.63 -7.49
CA GLY A 394 6.09 -1.52 -8.35
C GLY A 394 5.73 -1.68 -9.82
N PHE A 395 4.89 -2.65 -10.15
CA PHE A 395 4.37 -2.86 -11.50
C PHE A 395 2.95 -3.40 -11.46
N GLY A 396 2.13 -3.04 -12.45
CA GLY A 396 0.84 -3.68 -12.68
C GLY A 396 1.02 -4.97 -13.50
N ALA A 397 0.00 -5.80 -13.52
CA ALA A 397 0.01 -7.09 -14.20
C ALA A 397 0.45 -7.02 -15.67
N CYS A 398 -0.05 -6.04 -16.40
CA CYS A 398 0.35 -5.85 -17.80
C CYS A 398 1.76 -5.27 -17.98
N GLN A 399 2.26 -4.55 -16.99
CA GLN A 399 3.55 -3.85 -17.07
C GLN A 399 4.73 -4.83 -17.06
N TYR A 400 4.60 -5.94 -16.35
CA TYR A 400 5.63 -6.99 -16.35
C TYR A 400 5.87 -7.56 -17.76
N VAL A 401 4.81 -7.81 -18.53
CA VAL A 401 4.94 -8.33 -19.90
C VAL A 401 5.40 -7.23 -20.86
N LEU A 402 4.89 -6.02 -20.70
CA LEU A 402 5.32 -4.87 -21.50
C LEU A 402 6.80 -4.54 -21.27
N ASP A 403 7.29 -4.71 -20.03
CA ASP A 403 8.71 -4.56 -19.70
C ASP A 403 9.59 -5.64 -20.33
N LEU A 404 9.11 -6.88 -20.40
CA LEU A 404 9.79 -7.96 -21.11
C LEU A 404 9.88 -7.69 -22.61
N GLU A 405 8.90 -7.01 -23.19
CA GLU A 405 8.84 -6.63 -24.59
C GLU A 405 9.42 -5.24 -24.90
N GLY A 406 9.82 -4.49 -23.86
CA GLY A 406 10.40 -3.14 -24.01
C GLY A 406 9.35 -2.07 -24.35
N LEU A 407 8.08 -2.29 -24.00
CA LEU A 407 6.97 -1.36 -24.20
C LEU A 407 6.66 -0.60 -22.91
N ASP A 408 6.59 0.72 -22.99
CA ASP A 408 6.22 1.58 -21.84
C ASP A 408 4.72 1.49 -21.54
N ALA A 409 4.36 1.20 -20.30
CA ALA A 409 2.98 1.26 -19.82
C ALA A 409 2.72 2.56 -19.05
N GLU A 410 1.59 3.21 -19.31
CA GLU A 410 1.17 4.42 -18.61
C GLU A 410 0.84 4.15 -17.15
N THR A 411 1.39 4.95 -16.25
CA THR A 411 1.23 4.83 -14.79
C THR A 411 0.11 5.71 -14.24
N SER A 412 -0.54 5.25 -13.16
CA SER A 412 -1.60 6.00 -12.46
C SER A 412 -1.04 7.12 -11.57
N PRO A 413 -1.67 8.30 -11.52
CA PRO A 413 -1.16 9.48 -10.84
C PRO A 413 -1.56 9.55 -9.36
N THR A 414 -0.63 9.86 -8.46
CA THR A 414 -0.90 10.06 -7.03
C THR A 414 -1.16 11.53 -6.65
N PRO A 415 -0.46 12.55 -7.17
CA PRO A 415 -0.83 13.97 -7.01
C PRO A 415 -2.17 14.33 -7.65
N ALA A 416 -2.56 13.67 -8.75
CA ALA A 416 -3.87 13.83 -9.39
C ALA A 416 -5.02 13.61 -8.41
N LEU A 417 -4.88 12.68 -7.49
CA LEU A 417 -5.92 12.31 -6.53
C LEU A 417 -6.23 13.44 -5.53
N VAL A 418 -5.20 14.11 -5.03
CA VAL A 418 -5.37 15.25 -4.12
C VAL A 418 -6.01 16.43 -4.88
N MET A 419 -5.57 16.65 -6.10
CA MET A 419 -6.07 17.76 -6.93
C MET A 419 -7.52 17.56 -7.36
N ASP A 420 -7.95 16.36 -7.71
CA ASP A 420 -9.35 16.05 -7.99
C ASP A 420 -10.26 16.39 -6.80
N TRP A 421 -9.81 16.13 -5.58
CA TRP A 421 -10.54 16.51 -4.39
C TRP A 421 -10.55 18.03 -4.18
N VAL A 422 -9.40 18.70 -4.33
CA VAL A 422 -9.24 20.16 -4.19
C VAL A 422 -10.14 20.88 -5.20
N GLU A 423 -10.14 20.48 -6.46
CA GLU A 423 -11.03 21.05 -7.49
C GLU A 423 -12.51 20.91 -7.13
N LYS A 424 -12.92 19.77 -6.58
CA LYS A 424 -14.29 19.58 -6.10
C LYS A 424 -14.65 20.55 -4.98
N GLN A 425 -13.70 20.86 -4.06
CA GLN A 425 -13.93 21.84 -3.00
C GLN A 425 -14.09 23.26 -3.58
N PHE A 426 -13.24 23.67 -4.53
CA PHE A 426 -13.36 24.95 -5.21
C PHE A 426 -14.68 25.09 -6.00
N LYS A 427 -15.09 24.04 -6.72
CA LYS A 427 -16.37 24.00 -7.46
C LYS A 427 -17.59 24.04 -6.53
N ALA A 428 -17.49 23.49 -5.33
CA ALA A 428 -18.57 23.45 -4.36
C ALA A 428 -18.76 24.77 -3.58
N GLY A 429 -17.86 25.74 -3.73
CA GLY A 429 -17.93 27.05 -3.06
C GLY A 429 -17.94 26.96 -1.52
N ARG A 430 -17.26 25.97 -0.94
CA ARG A 430 -17.35 25.67 0.49
C ARG A 430 -16.47 26.58 1.35
N ASP A 431 -17.02 26.90 2.49
CA ASP A 431 -16.66 27.76 3.58
C ASP A 431 -15.29 27.44 4.26
N THR A 432 -14.78 28.38 5.03
CA THR A 432 -13.50 28.39 5.76
C THR A 432 -13.17 27.16 6.59
N ARG A 433 -14.12 26.31 6.96
CA ARG A 433 -13.85 25.02 7.63
C ARG A 433 -13.15 23.98 6.76
N SER A 434 -13.20 24.14 5.44
CA SER A 434 -12.47 23.29 4.51
C SER A 434 -11.02 23.74 4.31
N ARG A 435 -10.66 24.94 4.82
CA ARG A 435 -9.33 25.51 4.62
C ARG A 435 -8.25 24.71 5.34
N ASP A 436 -8.48 24.35 6.61
CA ASP A 436 -7.50 23.62 7.41
C ASP A 436 -7.30 22.21 6.84
N THR A 437 -8.41 21.51 6.51
CA THR A 437 -8.33 20.21 5.83
C THR A 437 -7.66 20.28 4.45
N MET A 438 -7.82 21.39 3.73
CA MET A 438 -7.15 21.60 2.44
C MET A 438 -5.66 21.85 2.66
N LEU A 439 -5.28 22.65 3.67
CA LEU A 439 -3.89 22.89 4.04
C LEU A 439 -3.19 21.56 4.34
N ASP A 440 -3.76 20.74 5.24
CA ASP A 440 -3.19 19.45 5.63
C ASP A 440 -2.97 18.52 4.43
N ARG A 441 -3.94 18.46 3.51
CA ARG A 441 -3.82 17.64 2.29
C ARG A 441 -2.77 18.16 1.31
N LEU A 442 -2.66 19.47 1.17
CA LEU A 442 -1.65 20.09 0.31
C LEU A 442 -0.24 19.94 0.91
N GLU A 443 -0.09 20.04 2.24
CA GLU A 443 1.16 19.76 2.93
C GLU A 443 1.57 18.29 2.78
N ALA A 444 0.63 17.36 2.94
CA ALA A 444 0.88 15.95 2.72
C ALA A 444 1.27 15.66 1.26
N MET A 445 0.66 16.34 0.29
CA MET A 445 1.05 16.24 -1.13
C MET A 445 2.47 16.77 -1.36
N VAL A 446 2.85 17.91 -0.78
CA VAL A 446 4.22 18.45 -0.86
C VAL A 446 5.22 17.48 -0.25
N ALA A 447 4.90 16.87 0.90
CA ALA A 447 5.72 15.85 1.53
C ALA A 447 5.87 14.62 0.63
N HIS A 448 4.79 14.17 -0.02
CA HIS A 448 4.83 13.08 -1.00
C HIS A 448 5.73 13.40 -2.19
N VAL A 449 5.60 14.60 -2.77
CA VAL A 449 6.47 15.06 -3.88
C VAL A 449 7.93 15.10 -3.43
N SER A 450 8.22 15.56 -2.21
CA SER A 450 9.57 15.59 -1.64
C SER A 450 10.14 14.18 -1.49
N HIS A 451 9.37 13.27 -0.94
CA HIS A 451 9.79 11.87 -0.77
C HIS A 451 10.01 11.17 -2.12
N ALA A 452 9.14 11.41 -3.10
CA ALA A 452 9.33 10.89 -4.45
C ALA A 452 10.62 11.43 -5.09
N ASP A 453 10.92 12.71 -4.91
CA ASP A 453 12.14 13.35 -5.40
C ASP A 453 13.41 12.74 -4.79
N GLU A 454 13.42 12.51 -3.47
CA GLU A 454 14.53 11.83 -2.78
C GLU A 454 14.78 10.42 -3.33
N ARG A 455 13.73 9.67 -3.57
CA ARG A 455 13.79 8.31 -4.14
C ARG A 455 14.32 8.32 -5.58
N ILE A 456 13.93 9.29 -6.40
CA ILE A 456 14.45 9.46 -7.76
C ILE A 456 15.95 9.76 -7.72
N LYS A 457 16.38 10.66 -6.83
CA LYS A 457 17.80 10.98 -6.62
C LYS A 457 18.62 9.77 -6.15
N ALA A 458 18.03 8.89 -5.32
CA ALA A 458 18.68 7.65 -4.90
C ALA A 458 18.89 6.69 -6.07
N TYR A 459 17.91 6.56 -6.97
CA TYR A 459 18.08 5.76 -8.21
C TYR A 459 19.15 6.34 -9.14
N ASP A 460 19.18 7.66 -9.32
CA ASP A 460 20.21 8.32 -10.14
C ASP A 460 21.62 8.12 -9.56
N ALA A 461 21.77 8.28 -8.25
CA ALA A 461 23.04 8.05 -7.57
C ALA A 461 23.51 6.59 -7.73
N PHE A 462 22.61 5.63 -7.56
CA PHE A 462 22.89 4.22 -7.79
C PHE A 462 23.32 3.93 -9.23
N ALA A 463 22.61 4.49 -10.21
CA ALA A 463 22.98 4.31 -11.62
C ALA A 463 24.40 4.82 -11.90
N LYS A 464 24.74 6.02 -11.43
CA LYS A 464 26.05 6.63 -11.57
C LYS A 464 27.17 5.82 -10.88
N GLU A 465 26.88 5.34 -9.66
CA GLU A 465 27.79 4.45 -8.91
C GLU A 465 28.09 3.17 -9.70
N LEU A 466 27.04 2.54 -10.24
CA LEU A 466 27.19 1.30 -11.00
C LEU A 466 27.91 1.51 -12.33
N ILE A 467 27.62 2.59 -13.06
CA ILE A 467 28.31 2.94 -14.30
C ILE A 467 29.81 3.13 -14.04
N ALA A 468 30.19 3.82 -12.97
CA ALA A 468 31.57 4.04 -12.58
C ALA A 468 32.25 2.72 -12.18
N SER A 469 31.65 1.94 -11.31
CA SER A 469 32.22 0.69 -10.80
C SER A 469 32.48 -0.34 -11.90
N ILE A 470 31.59 -0.44 -12.89
CA ILE A 470 31.75 -1.35 -14.04
C ILE A 470 32.73 -0.76 -15.07
N GLY A 471 32.72 0.58 -15.22
CA GLY A 471 33.65 1.24 -16.18
C GLY A 471 35.13 1.07 -15.85
N ASP A 472 35.45 0.96 -14.55
CA ASP A 472 36.82 0.73 -14.06
C ASP A 472 37.21 -0.76 -14.09
N SER A 473 36.27 -1.66 -14.37
CA SER A 473 36.49 -3.10 -14.40
C SER A 473 37.01 -3.54 -15.76
N ASN A 474 38.30 -3.92 -15.83
CA ASN A 474 38.92 -4.40 -17.05
C ASN A 474 38.49 -5.83 -17.38
N GLU A 475 38.24 -6.13 -18.67
CA GLU A 475 37.92 -7.48 -19.17
C GLU A 475 38.98 -8.53 -18.78
N LEU A 476 40.21 -8.10 -18.50
CA LEU A 476 41.33 -8.94 -18.08
C LEU A 476 41.23 -9.43 -16.63
N THR A 477 40.41 -8.77 -15.78
CA THR A 477 40.19 -9.15 -14.38
C THR A 477 38.91 -9.90 -14.17
N MET A 478 37.95 -9.82 -15.10
CA MET A 478 36.69 -10.56 -15.09
C MET A 478 36.76 -11.66 -16.16
N GLY A 479 36.34 -12.88 -15.85
CA GLY A 479 36.14 -13.92 -16.86
C GLY A 479 35.17 -13.46 -17.97
N MET A 480 35.33 -13.97 -19.21
CA MET A 480 34.54 -13.50 -20.37
C MET A 480 33.03 -13.49 -20.17
N GLY A 481 32.49 -14.45 -19.43
CA GLY A 481 31.04 -14.51 -19.12
C GLY A 481 30.56 -13.41 -18.17
N VAL A 482 31.37 -13.05 -17.17
CA VAL A 482 31.08 -11.98 -16.21
C VAL A 482 31.16 -10.61 -16.88
N ALA A 483 32.14 -10.41 -17.77
CA ALA A 483 32.30 -9.15 -18.49
C ALA A 483 31.13 -8.85 -19.43
N GLU A 484 30.48 -9.87 -19.99
CA GLU A 484 29.26 -9.69 -20.79
C GLU A 484 28.07 -9.26 -19.93
N GLU A 485 27.82 -9.94 -18.80
CA GLU A 485 26.74 -9.58 -17.91
C GLU A 485 26.97 -8.22 -17.24
N ALA A 486 28.19 -7.89 -16.86
CA ALA A 486 28.58 -6.57 -16.37
C ALA A 486 28.27 -5.45 -17.39
N ARG A 487 28.54 -5.69 -18.66
CA ARG A 487 28.20 -4.74 -19.75
C ARG A 487 26.69 -4.56 -19.89
N LYS A 488 25.90 -5.64 -19.75
CA LYS A 488 24.43 -5.55 -19.75
C LYS A 488 23.93 -4.73 -18.58
N MET A 489 24.42 -4.99 -17.36
CA MET A 489 24.06 -4.21 -16.17
C MET A 489 24.43 -2.73 -16.34
N ARG A 490 25.61 -2.44 -16.88
CA ARG A 490 26.04 -1.06 -17.17
C ARG A 490 25.16 -0.37 -18.20
N SER A 491 24.74 -1.08 -19.26
CA SER A 491 23.81 -0.54 -20.26
C SER A 491 22.48 -0.15 -19.62
N ILE A 492 21.90 -1.03 -18.80
CA ILE A 492 20.66 -0.74 -18.06
C ILE A 492 20.83 0.45 -17.11
N ALA A 493 21.98 0.57 -16.44
CA ALA A 493 22.25 1.71 -15.57
C ALA A 493 22.40 3.03 -16.35
N ILE A 494 22.95 3.02 -17.56
CA ILE A 494 23.00 4.18 -18.45
C ILE A 494 21.60 4.60 -18.87
N GLU A 495 20.78 3.67 -19.36
CA GLU A 495 19.40 3.92 -19.75
C GLU A 495 18.57 4.49 -18.57
N MET A 496 18.81 3.95 -17.36
CA MET A 496 18.20 4.44 -16.13
C MET A 496 18.62 5.89 -15.83
N ALA A 497 19.92 6.19 -15.87
CA ALA A 497 20.44 7.54 -15.61
C ALA A 497 19.92 8.55 -16.65
N GLU A 498 19.87 8.19 -17.93
CA GLU A 498 19.32 9.04 -19.00
C GLU A 498 17.81 9.29 -18.80
N SER A 499 17.05 8.26 -18.45
CA SER A 499 15.61 8.37 -18.21
C SER A 499 15.26 9.23 -17.00
N ILE A 500 16.08 9.17 -15.93
CA ILE A 500 15.92 9.96 -14.71
C ILE A 500 16.55 11.35 -14.87
N GLY A 501 17.60 11.47 -15.67
CA GLY A 501 18.32 12.71 -15.90
C GLY A 501 17.45 13.83 -16.46
N GLY A 502 16.47 13.50 -17.29
CA GLY A 502 15.46 14.45 -17.75
C GLY A 502 14.64 15.06 -16.62
N TYR A 503 14.23 14.24 -15.65
CA TYR A 503 13.52 14.72 -14.45
C TYR A 503 14.41 15.65 -13.60
N LEU A 504 15.65 15.28 -13.37
CA LEU A 504 16.58 16.04 -12.52
C LEU A 504 17.08 17.35 -13.19
N ALA A 505 16.86 17.53 -14.48
CA ALA A 505 17.22 18.74 -15.22
C ALA A 505 16.12 19.81 -15.21
N GLU A 506 14.91 19.47 -14.77
CA GLU A 506 13.79 20.39 -14.63
C GLU A 506 13.92 21.28 -13.38
N ASP A 507 13.07 22.28 -13.27
CA ASP A 507 12.95 23.11 -12.07
C ASP A 507 12.60 22.27 -10.84
N ASP A 508 13.00 22.70 -9.65
CA ASP A 508 12.80 21.99 -8.38
C ASP A 508 11.30 21.65 -8.16
N PRO A 509 10.89 20.39 -8.31
CA PRO A 509 9.49 19.99 -8.23
C PRO A 509 8.90 20.18 -6.84
N VAL A 510 9.73 20.11 -5.79
CA VAL A 510 9.30 20.32 -4.40
C VAL A 510 8.99 21.81 -4.17
N ALA A 511 9.84 22.70 -4.69
CA ALA A 511 9.59 24.13 -4.62
C ALA A 511 8.36 24.53 -5.43
N MET A 512 8.17 23.94 -6.62
CA MET A 512 6.98 24.15 -7.44
C MET A 512 5.71 23.68 -6.74
N ALA A 513 5.69 22.47 -6.17
CA ALA A 513 4.55 21.94 -5.43
C ALA A 513 4.20 22.79 -4.21
N ARG A 514 5.21 23.32 -3.50
CA ARG A 514 5.01 24.23 -2.38
C ARG A 514 4.38 25.54 -2.82
N THR A 515 4.93 26.19 -3.84
CA THR A 515 4.39 27.44 -4.41
C THR A 515 2.96 27.26 -4.92
N ALA A 516 2.70 26.13 -5.57
CA ALA A 516 1.36 25.75 -6.03
C ALA A 516 0.37 25.62 -4.85
N SER A 517 0.78 24.97 -3.79
CA SER A 517 -0.02 24.80 -2.56
C SER A 517 -0.35 26.15 -1.90
N GLU A 518 0.63 27.03 -1.75
CA GLU A 518 0.45 28.39 -1.22
C GLU A 518 -0.52 29.22 -2.09
N THR A 519 -0.41 29.07 -3.41
CA THR A 519 -1.30 29.73 -4.38
C THR A 519 -2.75 29.25 -4.22
N LEU A 520 -2.97 27.95 -4.09
CA LEU A 520 -4.29 27.35 -3.85
C LEU A 520 -4.93 27.84 -2.56
N ILE A 521 -4.17 27.84 -1.46
CA ILE A 521 -4.64 28.34 -0.16
C ILE A 521 -5.04 29.81 -0.25
N SER A 522 -4.25 30.62 -0.96
CA SER A 522 -4.52 32.03 -1.16
C SER A 522 -5.73 32.31 -2.07
N ALA A 523 -6.07 31.37 -2.94
CA ALA A 523 -7.20 31.46 -3.86
C ALA A 523 -8.55 31.11 -3.22
N ILE A 524 -8.55 30.55 -2.00
CA ILE A 524 -9.79 30.16 -1.29
C ILE A 524 -10.64 31.41 -1.02
N GLY A 525 -11.90 31.39 -1.51
CA GLY A 525 -12.85 32.49 -1.33
C GLY A 525 -12.71 33.63 -2.35
N LEU A 526 -11.76 33.57 -3.28
CA LEU A 526 -11.67 34.53 -4.37
C LEU A 526 -12.66 34.16 -5.50
N PRO A 527 -13.21 35.18 -6.21
CA PRO A 527 -14.13 34.94 -7.33
C PRO A 527 -13.50 34.15 -8.47
N ASP A 528 -12.20 34.31 -8.71
CA ASP A 528 -11.39 33.62 -9.71
C ASP A 528 -10.68 32.37 -9.18
N GLY A 529 -10.91 32.02 -7.90
CA GLY A 529 -10.33 30.85 -7.24
C GLY A 529 -10.45 29.55 -8.03
N PRO A 530 -11.63 29.20 -8.60
CA PRO A 530 -11.76 28.00 -9.41
C PRO A 530 -10.86 27.97 -10.67
N ALA A 531 -10.65 29.10 -11.32
CA ALA A 531 -9.78 29.19 -12.51
C ALA A 531 -8.29 29.07 -12.12
N ILE A 532 -7.90 29.67 -10.99
CA ILE A 532 -6.56 29.51 -10.41
C ILE A 532 -6.33 28.04 -10.05
N CYS A 533 -7.29 27.40 -9.39
CA CYS A 533 -7.23 25.98 -9.04
C CYS A 533 -7.02 25.10 -10.27
N GLU A 534 -7.75 25.31 -11.36
CA GLU A 534 -7.59 24.54 -12.59
C GLU A 534 -6.20 24.72 -13.23
N GLY A 535 -5.62 25.93 -13.17
CA GLY A 535 -4.27 26.19 -13.66
C GLY A 535 -3.21 25.43 -12.88
N VAL A 536 -3.25 25.58 -11.56
CA VAL A 536 -2.31 24.92 -10.62
C VAL A 536 -2.47 23.40 -10.63
N SER A 537 -3.69 22.91 -10.76
CA SER A 537 -3.98 21.46 -10.85
C SER A 537 -3.23 20.82 -12.00
N ARG A 538 -3.22 21.43 -13.18
CA ARG A 538 -2.48 20.91 -14.34
C ARG A 538 -0.98 20.82 -14.10
N GLU A 539 -0.39 21.81 -13.43
CA GLU A 539 1.04 21.80 -13.10
C GLU A 539 1.37 20.69 -12.11
N LEU A 540 0.56 20.53 -11.05
CA LEU A 540 0.77 19.49 -10.05
C LEU A 540 0.55 18.07 -10.62
N HIS A 541 -0.42 17.89 -11.51
CA HIS A 541 -0.59 16.63 -12.24
C HIS A 541 0.65 16.30 -13.08
N ALA A 542 1.20 17.27 -13.80
CA ALA A 542 2.39 17.09 -14.60
C ALA A 542 3.61 16.69 -13.76
N ILE A 543 3.79 17.33 -12.59
CA ILE A 543 4.85 16.94 -11.63
C ILE A 543 4.68 15.49 -11.20
N GLY A 544 3.47 15.11 -10.78
CA GLY A 544 3.17 13.75 -10.33
C GLY A 544 3.42 12.70 -11.40
N GLU A 545 2.89 12.90 -12.61
CA GLU A 545 3.12 11.98 -13.73
C GLU A 545 4.60 11.85 -14.08
N TYR A 546 5.36 12.93 -13.95
CA TYR A 546 6.78 12.92 -14.24
C TYR A 546 7.58 12.17 -13.17
N GLN A 547 7.23 12.36 -11.88
CA GLN A 547 7.82 11.61 -10.77
C GLN A 547 7.50 10.13 -10.85
N ASP A 548 6.25 9.77 -11.11
CA ASP A 548 5.81 8.38 -11.22
C ASP A 548 6.54 7.64 -12.35
N ARG A 549 6.72 8.31 -13.51
CA ARG A 549 7.52 7.77 -14.61
C ARG A 549 8.98 7.54 -14.22
N ALA A 550 9.60 8.52 -13.57
CA ALA A 550 11.00 8.42 -13.15
C ALA A 550 11.21 7.32 -12.10
N LEU A 551 10.32 7.24 -11.10
CA LEU A 551 10.33 6.18 -10.08
C LEU A 551 10.11 4.79 -10.66
N SER A 552 9.14 4.65 -11.57
CA SER A 552 8.88 3.38 -12.25
C SER A 552 10.11 2.91 -13.02
N LYS A 553 10.70 3.77 -13.87
CA LYS A 553 11.89 3.45 -14.65
C LYS A 553 13.08 3.11 -13.76
N GLY A 554 13.32 3.88 -12.70
CA GLY A 554 14.38 3.62 -11.74
C GLY A 554 14.23 2.24 -11.07
N ARG A 555 13.05 1.94 -10.59
CA ARG A 555 12.74 0.66 -9.94
C ARG A 555 12.88 -0.53 -10.88
N MET A 556 12.36 -0.43 -12.12
CA MET A 556 12.46 -1.48 -13.12
C MET A 556 13.91 -1.77 -13.49
N ALA A 557 14.69 -0.73 -13.75
CA ALA A 557 16.10 -0.87 -14.07
C ALA A 557 16.88 -1.53 -12.91
N ALA A 558 16.66 -1.09 -11.67
CA ALA A 558 17.29 -1.67 -10.49
C ALA A 558 16.92 -3.16 -10.33
N ARG A 559 15.66 -3.55 -10.56
CA ARG A 559 15.24 -4.96 -10.51
C ARG A 559 15.87 -5.82 -11.61
N ARG A 560 15.97 -5.31 -12.85
CA ARG A 560 16.66 -6.02 -13.94
C ARG A 560 18.15 -6.22 -13.63
N ILE A 561 18.79 -5.21 -13.03
CA ILE A 561 20.19 -5.32 -12.58
C ILE A 561 20.31 -6.36 -11.47
N ALA A 562 19.41 -6.36 -10.48
CA ALA A 562 19.41 -7.36 -9.41
C ALA A 562 19.21 -8.79 -9.95
N GLN A 563 18.37 -8.97 -10.97
CA GLN A 563 18.15 -10.26 -11.60
C GLN A 563 19.41 -10.73 -12.34
N LEU A 564 20.01 -9.88 -13.16
CA LEU A 564 21.27 -10.21 -13.87
C LEU A 564 22.40 -10.54 -12.89
N ALA A 565 22.49 -9.84 -11.77
CA ALA A 565 23.48 -10.12 -10.73
C ALA A 565 23.25 -11.52 -10.12
N ARG A 566 22.01 -11.90 -9.82
CA ARG A 566 21.65 -13.26 -9.34
C ARG A 566 22.02 -14.33 -10.37
N ASP A 567 21.60 -14.13 -11.63
CA ASP A 567 21.88 -15.10 -12.70
C ASP A 567 23.39 -15.30 -12.92
N THR A 568 24.19 -14.26 -12.70
CA THR A 568 25.66 -14.30 -12.79
C THR A 568 26.25 -15.07 -11.61
N GLU A 569 25.76 -14.84 -10.40
CA GLU A 569 26.17 -15.55 -9.17
C GLU A 569 25.84 -17.04 -9.26
N GLU A 570 24.63 -17.41 -9.70
CA GLU A 570 24.19 -18.80 -9.85
C GLU A 570 25.00 -19.59 -10.89
N ARG A 571 25.54 -18.93 -11.91
CA ARG A 571 26.43 -19.55 -12.91
C ARG A 571 27.84 -19.78 -12.39
N GLY A 572 28.13 -19.39 -11.14
CA GLY A 572 29.43 -19.59 -10.51
C GLY A 572 30.57 -18.74 -11.07
N ALA A 573 30.24 -17.67 -11.81
CA ALA A 573 31.19 -16.74 -12.36
C ALA A 573 31.40 -15.57 -11.40
N ASP A 574 32.58 -15.43 -10.83
CA ASP A 574 33.08 -14.34 -9.98
C ASP A 574 32.04 -13.84 -8.94
N GLY A 575 31.74 -14.70 -7.95
CA GLY A 575 30.65 -14.51 -6.99
C GLY A 575 30.72 -13.20 -6.20
N ASP A 576 31.91 -12.65 -5.96
CA ASP A 576 32.09 -11.44 -5.15
C ASP A 576 31.56 -10.19 -5.87
N PHE A 577 31.77 -10.08 -7.18
CA PHE A 577 31.28 -8.95 -7.97
C PHE A 577 29.74 -8.96 -8.07
N ALA A 578 29.17 -10.08 -8.48
CA ALA A 578 27.73 -10.23 -8.64
C ALA A 578 27.01 -10.08 -7.29
N ALA A 579 27.54 -10.68 -6.22
CA ALA A 579 27.01 -10.54 -4.87
C ALA A 579 27.04 -9.09 -4.37
N SER A 580 28.11 -8.34 -4.66
CA SER A 580 28.22 -6.92 -4.30
C SER A 580 27.16 -6.08 -5.01
N ILE A 581 26.95 -6.27 -6.33
CA ILE A 581 25.93 -5.55 -7.09
C ILE A 581 24.54 -5.93 -6.58
N ARG A 582 24.27 -7.22 -6.35
CA ARG A 582 22.99 -7.69 -5.82
C ARG A 582 22.68 -7.04 -4.46
N LYS A 583 23.66 -7.02 -3.56
CA LYS A 583 23.53 -6.39 -2.25
C LYS A 583 23.18 -4.90 -2.38
N ARG A 584 23.97 -4.17 -3.17
CA ARG A 584 23.79 -2.71 -3.34
C ARG A 584 22.46 -2.37 -4.02
N THR A 585 22.05 -3.17 -5.01
CA THR A 585 20.74 -3.02 -5.65
C THR A 585 19.60 -3.29 -4.67
N GLY A 586 19.74 -4.30 -3.80
CA GLY A 586 18.79 -4.58 -2.73
C GLY A 586 18.68 -3.45 -1.69
N GLU A 587 19.79 -2.78 -1.38
CA GLU A 587 19.81 -1.59 -0.52
C GLU A 587 19.01 -0.45 -1.15
N VAL A 588 19.30 -0.11 -2.41
CA VAL A 588 18.58 0.96 -3.14
C VAL A 588 17.10 0.65 -3.29
N LEU A 589 16.73 -0.57 -3.61
CA LEU A 589 15.32 -0.97 -3.69
C LEU A 589 14.60 -0.85 -2.32
N ARG A 590 15.30 -1.03 -1.21
CA ARG A 590 14.76 -0.79 0.15
C ARG A 590 14.65 0.69 0.49
N GLU A 591 15.67 1.48 0.15
CA GLU A 591 15.68 2.93 0.37
C GLU A 591 14.63 3.67 -0.47
N THR A 592 14.19 3.07 -1.57
CA THR A 592 13.28 3.70 -2.55
C THR A 592 11.87 3.08 -2.61
N ASN A 593 11.58 2.14 -1.74
CA ASN A 593 10.21 1.55 -1.63
C ASN A 593 9.27 2.36 -0.76
#